data_8588d25282359060d48a0350f346295b
#
_entry.id   8588d25282359060d48a0350f346295b
#
_cell.length_a   1.000
_cell.length_b   1.000
_cell.length_c   1.000
_cell.angle_alpha   90.00
_cell.angle_beta   90.00
_cell.angle_gamma   90.00
#
_symmetry.space_group_name_H-M   'P 1'
#
loop_
_entity.id
_entity.type
_entity.pdbx_description
1 polymer ?
#
loop_
_entity_poly.entity_id
_entity_poly.type
_entity_poly.pdbx_seq_one_letter_code
_entity_poly.pdbx_strand_id
1 'polypeptide(L)'
;FFLIMILMPFLPSFMVTESGGANRWIRLPGFSLSPVEFFKIGFIYFLSWSFHRKVIHQPKKIGLIEEVLLLSPYFFTFFIVVFVIAFLQKDLGQVVLLAIILVVLLIFANRSFKIFLALGTIAIVGVIGLIIVAPHRIKRIHSWWAMVQDGILSVLPSWAEKYLRIDELPEPYQVSHSLNAIHNGGFFGQGVGLGDLKVGFLSEV
;
A
#
# COMPACT_ATOMS: atom_id res chain seq x y z
N PHE A 1 -18.35 6.44 -0.94
CA PHE A 1 -17.25 5.67 -0.35
C PHE A 1 -16.24 6.54 0.40
N PHE A 2 -15.80 7.69 -0.15
CA PHE A 2 -14.83 8.55 0.55
C PHE A 2 -15.30 8.99 1.95
N LEU A 3 -16.55 9.45 2.08
CA LEU A 3 -17.14 9.78 3.38
C LEU A 3 -17.21 8.58 4.32
N ILE A 4 -17.51 7.40 3.78
CA ILE A 4 -17.50 6.17 4.58
C ILE A 4 -16.09 5.91 5.14
N MET A 5 -15.05 6.07 4.32
CA MET A 5 -13.66 5.91 4.76
C MET A 5 -13.27 6.86 5.89
N ILE A 6 -13.73 8.12 5.84
CA ILE A 6 -13.52 9.11 6.91
C ILE A 6 -14.24 8.72 8.21
N LEU A 7 -15.44 8.15 8.09
CA LEU A 7 -16.27 7.79 9.24
C LEU A 7 -15.86 6.45 9.90
N MET A 8 -15.17 5.57 9.17
CA MET A 8 -14.80 4.23 9.68
C MET A 8 -14.12 4.24 11.06
N PRO A 9 -13.16 5.12 11.37
CA PRO A 9 -12.51 5.15 12.68
C PRO A 9 -13.45 5.47 13.85
N PHE A 10 -14.60 6.09 13.57
CA PHE A 10 -15.60 6.49 14.54
C PHE A 10 -16.74 5.48 14.71
N LEU A 11 -16.75 4.42 13.87
CA LEU A 11 -17.75 3.38 13.94
C LEU A 11 -17.44 2.40 15.09
N PRO A 12 -18.48 1.80 15.72
CA PRO A 12 -18.29 0.79 16.75
C PRO A 12 -17.47 -0.41 16.25
N SER A 13 -16.71 -1.02 17.17
CA SER A 13 -15.81 -2.15 16.85
C SER A 13 -16.53 -3.40 16.30
N PHE A 14 -17.83 -3.55 16.57
CA PHE A 14 -18.60 -4.65 15.97
C PHE A 14 -18.90 -4.45 14.48
N MET A 15 -18.83 -3.20 13.98
CA MET A 15 -19.07 -2.86 12.57
C MET A 15 -17.78 -2.77 11.75
N VAL A 16 -16.64 -2.53 12.40
CA VAL A 16 -15.34 -2.38 11.70
C VAL A 16 -14.38 -3.41 12.22
N THR A 17 -13.76 -4.16 11.30
CA THR A 17 -12.70 -5.11 11.64
C THR A 17 -11.36 -4.41 11.62
N GLU A 18 -10.69 -4.39 12.77
CA GLU A 18 -9.29 -4.01 12.85
C GLU A 18 -8.43 -5.24 12.53
N SER A 19 -7.63 -5.14 11.48
CA SER A 19 -6.73 -6.19 11.08
C SER A 19 -5.32 -5.64 10.89
N GLY A 20 -4.36 -6.19 11.65
CA GLY A 20 -2.97 -5.74 11.63
C GLY A 20 -2.78 -4.25 11.98
N GLY A 21 -3.65 -3.69 12.84
CA GLY A 21 -3.62 -2.28 13.25
C GLY A 21 -4.26 -1.31 12.24
N ALA A 22 -4.95 -1.82 11.22
CA ALA A 22 -5.62 -1.02 10.19
C ALA A 22 -7.14 -1.31 10.16
N ASN A 23 -7.92 -0.23 10.03
CA ASN A 23 -9.38 -0.30 9.92
C ASN A 23 -9.76 -0.35 8.44
N ARG A 24 -9.90 -1.56 7.88
CA ARG A 24 -10.06 -1.76 6.42
C ARG A 24 -11.43 -2.24 6.01
N TRP A 25 -12.13 -2.96 6.89
CA TRP A 25 -13.31 -3.73 6.54
C TRP A 25 -14.51 -3.31 7.38
N ILE A 26 -15.64 -3.12 6.71
CA ILE A 26 -16.95 -2.98 7.35
C ILE A 26 -17.61 -4.34 7.35
N ARG A 27 -18.03 -4.81 8.52
CA ARG A 27 -18.78 -6.04 8.67
C ARG A 27 -20.25 -5.79 8.34
N LEU A 28 -20.74 -6.55 7.39
CA LEU A 28 -22.14 -6.61 7.03
C LEU A 28 -22.66 -8.04 7.29
N PRO A 29 -23.96 -8.23 7.48
CA PRO A 29 -24.52 -9.58 7.62
C PRO A 29 -24.15 -10.45 6.41
N GLY A 30 -23.34 -11.49 6.64
CA GLY A 30 -22.93 -12.45 5.62
C GLY A 30 -21.68 -12.09 4.80
N PHE A 31 -21.15 -10.86 4.85
CA PHE A 31 -19.91 -10.49 4.15
C PHE A 31 -19.22 -9.26 4.75
N SER A 32 -17.95 -9.07 4.39
CA SER A 32 -17.19 -7.87 4.75
C SER A 32 -16.87 -7.05 3.51
N LEU A 33 -16.99 -5.73 3.62
CA LEU A 33 -16.77 -4.81 2.51
C LEU A 33 -15.63 -3.86 2.82
N SER A 34 -14.69 -3.72 1.87
CA SER A 34 -13.61 -2.72 1.95
C SER A 34 -13.99 -1.49 1.11
N PRO A 35 -14.34 -0.36 1.73
CA PRO A 35 -14.75 0.83 1.00
C PRO A 35 -13.66 1.42 0.11
N VAL A 36 -12.38 1.24 0.48
CA VAL A 36 -11.24 1.75 -0.30
C VAL A 36 -11.14 1.08 -1.68
N GLU A 37 -11.53 -0.19 -1.80
CA GLU A 37 -11.49 -0.91 -3.07
C GLU A 37 -12.43 -0.28 -4.11
N PHE A 38 -13.64 0.04 -3.70
CA PHE A 38 -14.61 0.73 -4.56
C PHE A 38 -14.25 2.19 -4.82
N PHE A 39 -13.72 2.87 -3.79
CA PHE A 39 -13.27 4.24 -3.93
C PHE A 39 -12.16 4.37 -4.98
N LYS A 40 -11.18 3.45 -5.01
CA LYS A 40 -10.10 3.45 -6.00
C LYS A 40 -10.60 3.47 -7.43
N ILE A 41 -11.59 2.65 -7.75
CA ILE A 41 -12.17 2.58 -9.11
C ILE A 41 -12.73 3.94 -9.51
N GLY A 42 -13.54 4.54 -8.65
CA GLY A 42 -14.10 5.88 -8.89
C GLY A 42 -13.04 6.98 -8.99
N PHE A 43 -11.99 6.89 -8.16
CA PHE A 43 -10.91 7.85 -8.15
C PHE A 43 -10.03 7.78 -9.40
N ILE A 44 -9.72 6.56 -9.88
CA ILE A 44 -9.00 6.34 -11.12
C ILE A 44 -9.80 6.90 -12.30
N TYR A 45 -11.10 6.60 -12.36
CA TYR A 45 -11.99 7.13 -13.40
C TYR A 45 -12.01 8.67 -13.37
N PHE A 46 -12.17 9.28 -12.20
CA PHE A 46 -12.16 10.73 -12.02
C PHE A 46 -10.86 11.36 -12.52
N LEU A 47 -9.70 10.81 -12.13
CA LEU A 47 -8.41 11.31 -12.58
C LEU A 47 -8.22 11.16 -14.08
N SER A 48 -8.53 9.99 -14.63
CA SER A 48 -8.41 9.72 -16.08
C SER A 48 -9.29 10.65 -16.91
N TRP A 49 -10.55 10.82 -16.52
CA TRP A 49 -11.46 11.74 -17.17
C TRP A 49 -11.00 13.19 -17.09
N SER A 50 -10.55 13.62 -15.93
CA SER A 50 -10.05 14.98 -15.71
C SER A 50 -8.77 15.25 -16.49
N PHE A 51 -7.84 14.29 -16.54
CA PHE A 51 -6.61 14.40 -17.31
C PHE A 51 -6.90 14.47 -18.81
N HIS A 52 -7.84 13.66 -19.30
CA HIS A 52 -8.27 13.73 -20.69
C HIS A 52 -8.80 15.12 -21.03
N ARG A 53 -9.66 15.72 -20.21
CA ARG A 53 -10.27 17.01 -20.49
C ARG A 53 -9.34 18.20 -20.32
N LYS A 54 -8.47 18.20 -19.32
CA LYS A 54 -7.73 19.41 -18.90
C LYS A 54 -6.23 19.33 -19.10
N VAL A 55 -5.67 18.14 -19.16
CA VAL A 55 -4.21 17.94 -19.13
C VAL A 55 -3.67 17.53 -20.51
N ILE A 56 -4.30 16.58 -21.20
CA ILE A 56 -3.82 16.02 -22.47
C ILE A 56 -3.77 17.08 -23.59
N HIS A 57 -4.73 18.00 -23.61
CA HIS A 57 -4.82 19.03 -24.64
C HIS A 57 -3.87 20.22 -24.44
N GLN A 58 -3.14 20.27 -23.33
CA GLN A 58 -2.17 21.32 -23.07
C GLN A 58 -0.86 21.05 -23.82
N PRO A 59 -0.14 22.11 -24.28
CA PRO A 59 1.15 21.98 -24.94
C PRO A 59 2.12 21.14 -24.10
N LYS A 60 2.92 20.28 -24.76
CA LYS A 60 3.91 19.43 -24.10
C LYS A 60 5.10 20.21 -23.51
N LYS A 61 5.40 21.38 -24.08
CA LYS A 61 6.52 22.25 -23.65
C LYS A 61 5.97 23.48 -22.92
N ILE A 62 5.41 23.28 -21.76
CA ILE A 62 5.10 24.34 -20.81
C ILE A 62 6.21 24.44 -19.76
N GLY A 63 6.33 25.60 -19.12
CA GLY A 63 7.27 25.79 -18.03
C GLY A 63 6.98 24.84 -16.87
N LEU A 64 8.01 24.46 -16.10
CA LEU A 64 7.82 23.56 -14.95
C LEU A 64 6.80 24.10 -13.96
N ILE A 65 6.81 25.41 -13.70
CA ILE A 65 5.88 26.08 -12.78
C ILE A 65 4.43 25.98 -13.32
N GLU A 66 4.24 26.22 -14.62
CA GLU A 66 2.93 26.13 -15.26
C GLU A 66 2.40 24.70 -15.22
N GLU A 67 3.27 23.71 -15.41
CA GLU A 67 2.91 22.30 -15.32
C GLU A 67 2.53 21.90 -13.90
N VAL A 68 3.26 22.36 -12.88
CA VAL A 68 2.93 22.15 -11.47
C VAL A 68 1.59 22.80 -11.12
N LEU A 69 1.34 24.04 -11.60
CA LEU A 69 0.06 24.72 -11.37
C LEU A 69 -1.11 24.00 -12.05
N LEU A 70 -0.90 23.50 -13.28
CA LEU A 70 -1.90 22.70 -13.99
C LEU A 70 -2.28 21.41 -13.22
N LEU A 71 -1.31 20.77 -12.61
CA LEU A 71 -1.47 19.49 -11.90
C LEU A 71 -1.80 19.68 -10.41
N SER A 72 -1.63 20.88 -9.85
CA SER A 72 -1.81 21.17 -8.43
C SER A 72 -3.17 20.74 -7.85
N PRO A 73 -4.33 20.93 -8.50
CA PRO A 73 -5.61 20.52 -7.93
C PRO A 73 -5.72 18.99 -7.82
N TYR A 74 -5.06 18.24 -8.73
CA TYR A 74 -5.04 16.79 -8.67
C TYR A 74 -4.12 16.28 -7.57
N PHE A 75 -2.96 16.91 -7.39
CA PHE A 75 -2.06 16.60 -6.27
C PHE A 75 -2.70 16.92 -4.94
N PHE A 76 -3.37 18.05 -4.82
CA PHE A 76 -4.10 18.40 -3.60
C PHE A 76 -5.17 17.36 -3.26
N THR A 77 -5.99 16.99 -4.23
CA THR A 77 -7.00 15.93 -4.04
C THR A 77 -6.35 14.60 -3.68
N PHE A 78 -5.26 14.23 -4.35
CA PHE A 78 -4.50 13.02 -4.06
C PHE A 78 -3.95 13.03 -2.62
N PHE A 79 -3.36 14.12 -2.18
CA PHE A 79 -2.83 14.25 -0.81
C PHE A 79 -3.91 14.14 0.25
N ILE A 80 -5.11 14.69 0.02
CA ILE A 80 -6.25 14.50 0.93
C ILE A 80 -6.61 13.02 1.02
N VAL A 81 -6.69 12.32 -0.10
CA VAL A 81 -7.00 10.88 -0.15
C VAL A 81 -5.93 10.07 0.57
N VAL A 82 -4.65 10.36 0.28
CA VAL A 82 -3.50 9.72 0.95
C VAL A 82 -3.56 9.95 2.46
N PHE A 83 -3.85 11.16 2.90
CA PHE A 83 -3.98 11.48 4.33
C PHE A 83 -5.06 10.61 4.99
N VAL A 84 -6.24 10.51 4.40
CA VAL A 84 -7.32 9.67 4.93
C VAL A 84 -6.90 8.21 5.02
N ILE A 85 -6.29 7.65 3.97
CA ILE A 85 -5.89 6.23 3.93
C ILE A 85 -4.71 5.95 4.87
N ALA A 86 -3.69 6.84 4.88
CA ALA A 86 -2.48 6.61 5.67
C ALA A 86 -2.71 6.77 7.18
N PHE A 87 -3.50 7.76 7.58
CA PHE A 87 -3.66 8.13 9.00
C PHE A 87 -4.97 7.61 9.59
N LEU A 88 -6.11 7.73 8.88
CA LEU A 88 -7.39 7.26 9.42
C LEU A 88 -7.55 5.75 9.28
N GLN A 89 -7.19 5.19 8.12
CA GLN A 89 -7.29 3.73 7.88
C GLN A 89 -6.01 2.97 8.23
N LYS A 90 -4.89 3.68 8.40
CA LYS A 90 -3.55 3.12 8.68
C LYS A 90 -3.08 2.11 7.62
N ASP A 91 -3.51 2.28 6.37
CA ASP A 91 -3.21 1.37 5.26
C ASP A 91 -2.19 1.97 4.28
N LEU A 92 -0.91 1.75 4.55
CA LEU A 92 0.18 2.23 3.70
C LEU A 92 0.20 1.52 2.33
N GLY A 93 -0.22 0.26 2.27
CA GLY A 93 -0.26 -0.50 1.01
C GLY A 93 -1.15 0.14 -0.04
N GLN A 94 -2.31 0.62 0.37
CA GLN A 94 -3.24 1.33 -0.52
C GLN A 94 -2.69 2.69 -0.97
N VAL A 95 -1.94 3.38 -0.11
CA VAL A 95 -1.25 4.63 -0.47
C VAL A 95 -0.24 4.40 -1.59
N VAL A 96 0.61 3.38 -1.44
CA VAL A 96 1.61 3.02 -2.46
C VAL A 96 0.95 2.64 -3.78
N LEU A 97 -0.11 1.84 -3.73
CA LEU A 97 -0.86 1.46 -4.92
C LEU A 97 -1.44 2.68 -5.65
N LEU A 98 -2.08 3.60 -4.93
CA LEU A 98 -2.62 4.82 -5.52
C LEU A 98 -1.52 5.74 -6.08
N ALA A 99 -0.36 5.81 -5.43
CA ALA A 99 0.78 6.57 -5.94
C ALA A 99 1.29 5.99 -7.27
N ILE A 100 1.40 4.67 -7.38
CA ILE A 100 1.78 4.00 -8.64
C ILE A 100 0.76 4.30 -9.72
N ILE A 101 -0.54 4.22 -9.41
CA ILE A 101 -1.62 4.53 -10.36
C ILE A 101 -1.52 5.98 -10.84
N LEU A 102 -1.30 6.93 -9.96
CA LEU A 102 -1.12 8.34 -10.33
C LEU A 102 0.06 8.53 -11.27
N VAL A 103 1.20 7.89 -10.99
CA VAL A 103 2.39 7.93 -11.85
C VAL A 103 2.06 7.38 -13.24
N VAL A 104 1.40 6.22 -13.32
CA VAL A 104 0.98 5.60 -14.59
C VAL A 104 0.05 6.54 -15.38
N LEU A 105 -0.93 7.16 -14.72
CA LEU A 105 -1.82 8.13 -15.38
C LEU A 105 -1.08 9.36 -15.91
N LEU A 106 -0.08 9.86 -15.19
CA LEU A 106 0.77 10.96 -15.65
C LEU A 106 1.63 10.56 -16.85
N ILE A 107 2.13 9.30 -16.90
CA ILE A 107 2.83 8.78 -18.07
C ILE A 107 1.92 8.79 -19.29
N PHE A 108 0.70 8.28 -19.18
CA PHE A 108 -0.29 8.32 -20.26
C PHE A 108 -0.70 9.74 -20.64
N ALA A 109 -0.71 10.68 -19.69
CA ALA A 109 -0.93 12.09 -19.97
C ALA A 109 0.26 12.78 -20.67
N ASN A 110 1.38 12.06 -20.88
CA ASN A 110 2.57 12.51 -21.58
C ASN A 110 3.16 13.82 -21.02
N ARG A 111 3.27 13.87 -19.69
CA ARG A 111 3.84 15.00 -18.95
C ARG A 111 5.37 14.94 -18.87
N SER A 112 5.99 16.03 -18.45
CA SER A 112 7.45 16.14 -18.45
C SER A 112 8.13 15.17 -17.48
N PHE A 113 9.29 14.64 -17.86
CA PHE A 113 10.06 13.75 -16.99
C PHE A 113 10.47 14.40 -15.66
N LYS A 114 10.62 15.71 -15.62
CA LYS A 114 10.94 16.46 -14.40
C LYS A 114 9.85 16.34 -13.32
N ILE A 115 8.58 16.30 -13.74
CA ILE A 115 7.45 16.06 -12.80
C ILE A 115 7.51 14.68 -12.21
N PHE A 116 7.83 13.64 -13.01
CA PHE A 116 7.98 12.28 -12.49
C PHE A 116 9.10 12.18 -11.46
N LEU A 117 10.23 12.82 -11.74
CA LEU A 117 11.35 12.83 -10.81
C LEU A 117 10.99 13.55 -9.51
N ALA A 118 10.36 14.73 -9.60
CA ALA A 118 9.92 15.49 -8.42
C ALA A 118 8.91 14.70 -7.59
N LEU A 119 7.87 14.12 -8.23
CA LEU A 119 6.86 13.31 -7.55
C LEU A 119 7.44 12.03 -6.97
N GLY A 120 8.32 11.36 -7.70
CA GLY A 120 9.02 10.17 -7.22
C GLY A 120 9.82 10.47 -5.95
N THR A 121 10.55 11.58 -5.94
CA THR A 121 11.29 12.03 -4.75
C THR A 121 10.37 12.34 -3.58
N ILE A 122 9.30 13.09 -3.80
CA ILE A 122 8.31 13.40 -2.76
C ILE A 122 7.64 12.12 -2.23
N ALA A 123 7.29 11.19 -3.13
CA ALA A 123 6.69 9.92 -2.74
C ALA A 123 7.64 9.07 -1.88
N ILE A 124 8.92 8.95 -2.27
CA ILE A 124 9.92 8.21 -1.52
C ILE A 124 10.12 8.83 -0.13
N VAL A 125 10.32 10.15 -0.06
CA VAL A 125 10.48 10.86 1.23
C VAL A 125 9.22 10.70 2.09
N GLY A 126 8.03 10.81 1.49
CA GLY A 126 6.76 10.62 2.17
C GLY A 126 6.59 9.22 2.72
N VAL A 127 6.90 8.19 1.93
CA VAL A 127 6.84 6.78 2.37
C VAL A 127 7.83 6.51 3.50
N ILE A 128 9.07 6.98 3.38
CA ILE A 128 10.08 6.86 4.45
C ILE A 128 9.57 7.54 5.73
N GLY A 129 9.04 8.76 5.64
CA GLY A 129 8.45 9.46 6.77
C GLY A 129 7.30 8.70 7.42
N LEU A 130 6.37 8.15 6.61
CA LEU A 130 5.25 7.35 7.10
C LEU A 130 5.71 6.02 7.75
N ILE A 131 6.83 5.45 7.33
CA ILE A 131 7.41 4.25 7.94
C ILE A 131 8.00 4.61 9.30
N ILE A 132 8.80 5.66 9.38
CA ILE A 132 9.50 6.07 10.61
C ILE A 132 8.52 6.43 11.72
N VAL A 133 7.42 7.09 11.39
CA VAL A 133 6.39 7.51 12.38
C VAL A 133 5.63 6.32 13.00
N ALA A 134 5.65 5.14 12.38
CA ALA A 134 4.87 4.00 12.84
C ALA A 134 5.75 2.76 13.13
N PRO A 135 6.07 2.47 14.42
CA PRO A 135 6.97 1.37 14.80
C PRO A 135 6.58 -0.01 14.26
N HIS A 136 5.27 -0.28 14.11
CA HIS A 136 4.79 -1.56 13.55
C HIS A 136 5.19 -1.74 12.07
N ARG A 137 5.38 -0.64 11.33
CA ARG A 137 5.84 -0.68 9.92
C ARG A 137 7.33 -1.00 9.83
N ILE A 138 8.12 -0.47 10.76
CA ILE A 138 9.55 -0.79 10.87
C ILE A 138 9.73 -2.28 11.16
N LYS A 139 8.94 -2.83 12.10
CA LYS A 139 8.97 -4.29 12.41
C LYS A 139 8.66 -5.14 11.17
N ARG A 140 7.71 -4.74 10.32
CA ARG A 140 7.41 -5.45 9.06
C ARG A 140 8.58 -5.44 8.08
N ILE A 141 9.29 -4.31 7.97
CA ILE A 141 10.49 -4.22 7.11
C ILE A 141 11.59 -5.13 7.65
N HIS A 142 11.82 -5.14 8.95
CA HIS A 142 12.80 -6.04 9.57
C HIS A 142 12.44 -7.51 9.33
N SER A 143 11.18 -7.89 9.52
CA SER A 143 10.72 -9.25 9.25
C SER A 143 10.88 -9.65 7.79
N TRP A 144 10.59 -8.74 6.86
CA TRP A 144 10.82 -8.97 5.44
C TRP A 144 12.31 -9.12 5.12
N TRP A 145 13.15 -8.23 5.67
CA TRP A 145 14.59 -8.30 5.49
C TRP A 145 15.16 -9.63 5.99
N ALA A 146 14.73 -10.10 7.16
CA ALA A 146 15.13 -11.38 7.71
C ALA A 146 14.92 -12.55 6.74
N MET A 147 13.81 -12.57 6.01
CA MET A 147 13.51 -13.66 5.09
C MET A 147 14.39 -13.66 3.84
N VAL A 148 14.86 -12.49 3.40
CA VAL A 148 15.60 -12.36 2.13
C VAL A 148 17.10 -12.13 2.34
N GLN A 149 17.53 -11.80 3.58
CA GLN A 149 18.89 -11.39 3.85
C GLN A 149 19.95 -12.43 3.46
N ASP A 150 19.74 -13.72 3.70
CA ASP A 150 20.73 -14.75 3.39
C ASP A 150 20.97 -14.85 1.87
N GLY A 151 19.91 -14.76 1.05
CA GLY A 151 20.03 -14.72 -0.40
C GLY A 151 20.74 -13.46 -0.91
N ILE A 152 20.47 -12.31 -0.34
CA ILE A 152 21.08 -11.04 -0.75
C ILE A 152 22.51 -10.94 -0.25
N LEU A 153 22.77 -11.28 1.02
CA LEU A 153 24.09 -11.18 1.65
C LEU A 153 25.10 -12.16 1.02
N SER A 154 24.64 -13.32 0.50
CA SER A 154 25.51 -14.27 -0.19
C SER A 154 26.18 -13.70 -1.45
N VAL A 155 25.61 -12.66 -2.04
CA VAL A 155 26.13 -11.97 -3.26
C VAL A 155 26.93 -10.72 -2.91
N LEU A 156 26.81 -10.22 -1.67
CA LEU A 156 27.48 -8.98 -1.21
C LEU A 156 28.85 -9.28 -0.59
N PRO A 157 29.75 -8.27 -0.59
CA PRO A 157 31.04 -8.39 0.10
C PRO A 157 30.85 -8.59 1.63
N SER A 158 31.78 -9.30 2.26
CA SER A 158 31.73 -9.63 3.69
C SER A 158 31.60 -8.43 4.65
N TRP A 159 32.08 -7.26 4.24
CA TRP A 159 31.90 -6.03 5.03
C TRP A 159 30.42 -5.60 5.11
N ALA A 160 29.64 -5.82 4.04
CA ALA A 160 28.22 -5.47 4.00
C ALA A 160 27.40 -6.43 4.88
N GLU A 161 27.76 -7.70 4.93
CA GLU A 161 27.11 -8.71 5.77
C GLU A 161 27.14 -8.29 7.24
N LYS A 162 28.29 -7.84 7.74
CA LYS A 162 28.48 -7.41 9.14
C LYS A 162 27.53 -6.27 9.55
N TYR A 163 27.19 -5.37 8.65
CA TYR A 163 26.32 -4.20 8.94
C TYR A 163 24.84 -4.45 8.65
N LEU A 164 24.53 -5.37 7.74
CA LEU A 164 23.17 -5.58 7.25
C LEU A 164 22.51 -6.83 7.85
N ARG A 165 23.28 -7.76 8.42
CA ARG A 165 22.72 -8.94 9.06
C ARG A 165 22.01 -8.56 10.37
N ILE A 166 20.80 -9.04 10.51
CA ILE A 166 19.99 -8.89 11.71
C ILE A 166 19.77 -10.30 12.29
N ASP A 167 20.33 -10.56 13.48
CA ASP A 167 20.33 -11.90 14.10
C ASP A 167 19.07 -12.13 14.97
N GLU A 168 18.53 -11.06 15.58
CA GLU A 168 17.34 -11.16 16.43
C GLU A 168 16.09 -10.68 15.71
N LEU A 169 15.34 -11.60 15.16
CA LEU A 169 14.06 -11.28 14.52
C LEU A 169 12.96 -12.18 15.07
N PRO A 170 11.87 -11.58 15.55
CA PRO A 170 10.66 -12.35 15.78
C PRO A 170 10.19 -12.88 14.44
N GLU A 171 10.07 -14.18 14.30
CA GLU A 171 9.45 -14.79 13.12
C GLU A 171 8.10 -14.13 12.87
N PRO A 172 7.85 -13.65 11.64
CA PRO A 172 6.55 -13.06 11.31
C PRO A 172 5.50 -14.16 11.38
N TYR A 173 4.67 -14.11 12.41
CA TYR A 173 3.63 -15.11 12.71
C TYR A 173 2.85 -15.54 11.46
N GLN A 174 2.37 -14.59 10.66
CA GLN A 174 1.61 -14.87 9.45
C GLN A 174 2.42 -15.62 8.39
N VAL A 175 3.69 -15.31 8.22
CA VAL A 175 4.52 -15.93 7.19
C VAL A 175 4.90 -17.34 7.59
N SER A 176 5.34 -17.57 8.83
CA SER A 176 5.70 -18.91 9.30
C SER A 176 4.48 -19.85 9.28
N HIS A 177 3.31 -19.37 9.70
CA HIS A 177 2.08 -20.16 9.63
C HIS A 177 1.62 -20.42 8.20
N SER A 178 1.79 -19.45 7.28
CA SER A 178 1.48 -19.65 5.86
C SER A 178 2.41 -20.68 5.22
N LEU A 179 3.70 -20.63 5.52
CA LEU A 179 4.67 -21.62 5.04
C LEU A 179 4.37 -23.02 5.58
N ASN A 180 4.01 -23.12 6.86
CA ASN A 180 3.59 -24.38 7.47
C ASN A 180 2.29 -24.92 6.80
N ALA A 181 1.33 -24.05 6.51
CA ALA A 181 0.12 -24.44 5.79
C ALA A 181 0.41 -24.98 4.38
N ILE A 182 1.33 -24.32 3.65
CA ILE A 182 1.76 -24.77 2.32
C ILE A 182 2.50 -26.10 2.43
N HIS A 183 3.41 -26.24 3.40
CA HIS A 183 4.17 -27.47 3.60
C HIS A 183 3.24 -28.67 3.90
N ASN A 184 2.27 -28.49 4.81
CA ASN A 184 1.31 -29.52 5.19
C ASN A 184 0.31 -29.83 4.06
N GLY A 185 -0.01 -28.86 3.21
CA GLY A 185 -0.90 -29.08 2.07
C GLY A 185 -0.25 -29.85 0.93
N GLY A 186 1.06 -29.80 0.78
CA GLY A 186 1.78 -30.37 -0.34
C GLY A 186 1.30 -29.85 -1.69
N PHE A 187 1.58 -30.60 -2.75
CA PHE A 187 1.28 -30.18 -4.13
C PHE A 187 -0.23 -30.19 -4.44
N PHE A 188 -0.98 -31.13 -3.91
CA PHE A 188 -2.43 -31.29 -4.17
C PHE A 188 -3.34 -30.66 -3.13
N GLY A 189 -2.78 -30.15 -2.02
CA GLY A 189 -3.56 -29.64 -0.89
C GLY A 189 -4.25 -30.74 -0.09
N GLN A 190 -4.96 -30.34 0.96
CA GLN A 190 -5.75 -31.24 1.82
C GLN A 190 -7.21 -31.42 1.37
N GLY A 191 -7.60 -30.69 0.33
CA GLY A 191 -8.97 -30.66 -0.19
C GLY A 191 -9.74 -29.38 0.18
N VAL A 192 -10.81 -29.10 -0.56
CA VAL A 192 -11.63 -27.90 -0.37
C VAL A 192 -12.34 -27.96 0.99
N GLY A 193 -12.04 -27.00 1.87
CA GLY A 193 -12.63 -26.91 3.21
C GLY A 193 -12.00 -27.80 4.28
N LEU A 194 -11.02 -28.67 3.94
CA LEU A 194 -10.39 -29.61 4.88
C LEU A 194 -9.03 -29.12 5.43
N GLY A 195 -8.63 -27.90 5.12
CA GLY A 195 -7.35 -27.34 5.58
C GLY A 195 -7.39 -26.98 7.07
N ASP A 196 -6.73 -27.76 7.91
CA ASP A 196 -6.69 -27.59 9.38
C ASP A 196 -5.99 -26.31 9.83
N LEU A 197 -5.02 -25.83 9.05
CA LEU A 197 -4.25 -24.62 9.37
C LEU A 197 -4.87 -23.31 8.87
N LYS A 198 -6.10 -23.37 8.38
CA LYS A 198 -6.81 -22.18 7.89
C LYS A 198 -7.47 -21.41 9.04
N VAL A 199 -8.16 -22.08 9.92
CA VAL A 199 -8.95 -21.46 10.99
C VAL A 199 -8.11 -21.31 12.25
N GLY A 200 -7.94 -20.06 12.73
CA GLY A 200 -7.22 -19.76 13.97
C GLY A 200 -5.69 -19.69 13.85
N PHE A 201 -5.09 -20.11 12.72
CA PHE A 201 -3.65 -20.05 12.50
C PHE A 201 -3.25 -18.93 11.52
N LEU A 202 -4.10 -18.64 10.55
CA LEU A 202 -3.91 -17.50 9.66
C LEU A 202 -4.83 -16.36 10.13
N SER A 203 -4.24 -15.19 10.42
CA SER A 203 -5.03 -14.00 10.67
C SER A 203 -5.70 -13.56 9.38
N GLU A 204 -6.95 -13.17 9.45
CA GLU A 204 -7.74 -12.61 8.32
C GLU A 204 -8.33 -13.65 7.34
N VAL A 205 -8.49 -14.90 7.77
CA VAL A 205 -9.23 -15.91 6.99
C VAL A 205 -10.59 -16.18 7.64
#